data_3edeb14725d88ecd3cfb6bebf8c2095c
#
_entry.id   3edeb14725d88ecd3cfb6bebf8c2095c
#
_cell.length_a   1.000
_cell.length_b   1.000
_cell.length_c   1.000
_cell.angle_alpha   90.00
_cell.angle_beta   90.00
_cell.angle_gamma   90.00
#
_symmetry.space_group_name_H-M   'P 1'
#
loop_
_entity.id
_entity.type
_entity.pdbx_description
1 polymer ?
#
loop_
_entity_poly.entity_id
_entity_poly.type
_entity_poly.pdbx_seq_one_letter_code
_entity_poly.pdbx_strand_id
1 'polypeptide(L)'
;MDILMIGNGFDIEHGLPTTYADFLQFVESFNQTYMMVQIKLNTKSKIEDEYLKFIFESPETNADEALYEYLKDNIWIQHFKLAYKEHLKNKENWIDFESEISQVIQNVDELYHAYMEKDGNFYEAKIRRCKEKLPGSFLNYLPHEHGIGNLISIMMKDLNRLIGALEIYIFDYIDNWGRIEYYNPDIDAIHPDAILSFNYSDTWKMIYEYNRGNVKYSFIHGKAQSMPYIFNMDKCIDKNQMVLGIDEYLPTDRRNKEVEFIAFKKYYQRIYKKTGNEYKSWLAEIDKQRKDGRKQENKLYIFGHSLNVTDGDILKELIEHEGIGTIIFYKDKTRLGQQIANLAKVLGPEKVIQYVYGNNPIIEFRQQKSRGKIHGSTFEIVSDMVKFDHFYKYKGGDLEDMISKFERKIEEKDLDYFCSQETVISLYDSFQRHSLGKRYAKQLLEIADSLGDRESIAKEPIQFKHEN
;
A
#
# COMPACT_ATOMS: atom_id res chain seq x y z
N MET A 1 25.38 2.11 -10.36
CA MET A 1 23.94 1.75 -10.19
C MET A 1 23.36 2.64 -9.10
N ASP A 2 22.32 3.38 -9.44
CA ASP A 2 21.61 4.22 -8.49
C ASP A 2 20.29 3.54 -8.10
N ILE A 3 20.08 3.37 -6.79
CA ILE A 3 18.91 2.69 -6.23
C ILE A 3 18.05 3.73 -5.51
N LEU A 4 16.78 3.82 -5.86
CA LEU A 4 15.81 4.61 -5.11
C LEU A 4 14.98 3.67 -4.23
N MET A 5 15.13 3.83 -2.92
CA MET A 5 14.35 3.12 -1.91
C MET A 5 13.19 4.00 -1.46
N ILE A 6 11.97 3.49 -1.56
CA ILE A 6 10.74 4.21 -1.23
C ILE A 6 9.94 3.48 -0.15
N GLY A 7 9.35 4.26 0.75
CA GLY A 7 8.41 3.79 1.77
C GLY A 7 7.10 4.58 1.73
N ASN A 8 6.17 4.31 2.64
CA ASN A 8 4.81 4.87 2.60
C ASN A 8 4.76 6.41 2.56
N GLY A 9 5.75 7.10 3.13
CA GLY A 9 5.86 8.56 3.00
C GLY A 9 6.02 9.05 1.56
N PHE A 10 6.46 8.18 0.63
CA PHE A 10 6.49 8.49 -0.79
C PHE A 10 5.07 8.63 -1.35
N ASP A 11 4.20 7.68 -1.10
CA ASP A 11 2.80 7.73 -1.55
C ASP A 11 2.06 8.93 -0.96
N ILE A 12 2.24 9.18 0.33
CA ILE A 12 1.64 10.32 1.03
C ILE A 12 2.12 11.66 0.45
N GLU A 13 3.40 11.77 0.07
CA GLU A 13 3.95 12.97 -0.55
C GLU A 13 3.29 13.27 -1.90
N HIS A 14 2.87 12.23 -2.61
CA HIS A 14 2.16 12.32 -3.89
C HIS A 14 0.64 12.44 -3.75
N GLY A 15 0.12 12.48 -2.53
CA GLY A 15 -1.30 12.69 -2.21
C GLY A 15 -2.14 11.42 -2.13
N LEU A 16 -1.52 10.23 -2.18
CA LEU A 16 -2.26 8.98 -2.13
C LEU A 16 -2.66 8.60 -0.69
N PRO A 17 -3.91 8.16 -0.47
CA PRO A 17 -4.40 7.75 0.84
C PRO A 17 -4.01 6.31 1.16
N THR A 18 -2.71 6.04 1.34
CA THR A 18 -2.15 4.70 1.55
C THR A 18 -1.81 4.38 2.99
N THR A 19 -2.24 5.21 3.95
CA THR A 19 -2.05 4.90 5.37
C THR A 19 -3.05 3.84 5.84
N TYR A 20 -2.71 3.11 6.90
CA TYR A 20 -3.66 2.19 7.53
C TYR A 20 -4.90 2.91 8.11
N ALA A 21 -4.75 4.18 8.51
CA ALA A 21 -5.87 5.01 8.93
C ALA A 21 -6.84 5.31 7.76
N ASP A 22 -6.30 5.62 6.57
CA ASP A 22 -7.10 5.80 5.36
C ASP A 22 -7.86 4.53 4.99
N PHE A 23 -7.19 3.38 5.05
CA PHE A 23 -7.83 2.09 4.83
C PHE A 23 -8.98 1.83 5.81
N LEU A 24 -8.80 2.10 7.11
CA LEU A 24 -9.90 1.91 8.09
C LEU A 24 -11.09 2.85 7.83
N GLN A 25 -10.84 4.09 7.41
CA GLN A 25 -11.90 5.01 7.00
C GLN A 25 -12.63 4.52 5.75
N PHE A 26 -11.88 4.04 4.77
CA PHE A 26 -12.45 3.39 3.58
C PHE A 26 -13.34 2.20 3.96
N VAL A 27 -12.85 1.26 4.80
CA VAL A 27 -13.60 0.09 5.27
C VAL A 27 -14.91 0.48 5.95
N GLU A 28 -14.92 1.56 6.74
CA GLU A 28 -16.13 2.02 7.41
C GLU A 28 -17.16 2.54 6.41
N SER A 29 -16.72 3.34 5.46
CA SER A 29 -17.57 3.90 4.39
C SER A 29 -18.08 2.81 3.44
N PHE A 30 -17.22 1.89 3.04
CA PHE A 30 -17.56 0.75 2.19
C PHE A 30 -18.66 -0.10 2.81
N ASN A 31 -18.50 -0.53 4.07
CA ASN A 31 -19.48 -1.37 4.74
C ASN A 31 -20.85 -0.70 4.84
N GLN A 32 -20.90 0.61 5.14
CA GLN A 32 -22.15 1.35 5.20
C GLN A 32 -22.87 1.35 3.86
N THR A 33 -22.15 1.65 2.78
CA THR A 33 -22.72 1.73 1.44
C THR A 33 -23.14 0.37 0.91
N TYR A 34 -22.27 -0.65 1.05
CA TYR A 34 -22.58 -2.00 0.62
C TYR A 34 -23.84 -2.54 1.29
N MET A 35 -23.99 -2.36 2.60
CA MET A 35 -25.18 -2.77 3.34
C MET A 35 -26.44 -2.03 2.88
N MET A 36 -26.37 -0.72 2.62
CA MET A 36 -27.50 0.06 2.12
C MET A 36 -27.99 -0.47 0.77
N VAL A 37 -27.08 -0.83 -0.08
CA VAL A 37 -27.41 -1.38 -1.41
C VAL A 37 -28.00 -2.77 -1.31
N GLN A 38 -27.42 -3.66 -0.52
CA GLN A 38 -27.99 -5.00 -0.29
C GLN A 38 -29.41 -4.92 0.27
N ILE A 39 -29.70 -3.97 1.16
CA ILE A 39 -31.06 -3.73 1.67
C ILE A 39 -31.99 -3.30 0.52
N LYS A 40 -31.58 -2.36 -0.34
CA LYS A 40 -32.38 -1.92 -1.49
C LYS A 40 -32.65 -3.05 -2.47
N LEU A 41 -31.64 -3.88 -2.79
CA LEU A 41 -31.80 -5.06 -3.65
C LEU A 41 -32.78 -6.08 -3.09
N ASN A 42 -32.69 -6.38 -1.79
CA ASN A 42 -33.55 -7.35 -1.14
C ASN A 42 -35.00 -6.89 -0.93
N THR A 43 -35.27 -5.60 -0.86
CA THR A 43 -36.62 -5.05 -0.65
C THR A 43 -37.46 -4.98 -1.93
N LYS A 44 -36.96 -5.43 -3.09
CA LYS A 44 -37.62 -5.31 -4.40
C LYS A 44 -38.12 -3.88 -4.72
N SER A 45 -37.69 -2.88 -3.98
CA SER A 45 -37.87 -1.50 -4.39
C SER A 45 -37.13 -1.38 -5.72
N LYS A 46 -37.80 -0.95 -6.77
CA LYS A 46 -37.15 -0.61 -8.03
C LYS A 46 -35.98 0.29 -7.66
N ILE A 47 -34.76 -0.18 -7.91
CA ILE A 47 -33.62 0.71 -7.91
C ILE A 47 -33.86 1.55 -9.15
N GLU A 48 -34.46 2.74 -8.94
CA GLU A 48 -34.70 3.72 -10.01
C GLU A 48 -33.38 4.30 -10.51
N ASP A 49 -32.33 4.14 -9.71
CA ASP A 49 -30.96 4.50 -10.04
C ASP A 49 -30.36 3.40 -10.90
N GLU A 50 -30.36 3.62 -12.21
CA GLU A 50 -29.73 2.72 -13.20
C GLU A 50 -28.25 2.47 -12.91
N TYR A 51 -27.59 3.41 -12.27
CA TYR A 51 -26.17 3.34 -11.91
C TYR A 51 -25.91 2.35 -10.77
N LEU A 52 -26.68 2.45 -9.69
CA LEU A 52 -26.59 1.49 -8.59
C LEU A 52 -27.01 0.08 -9.05
N LYS A 53 -28.07 -0.02 -9.86
CA LYS A 53 -28.49 -1.27 -10.48
C LYS A 53 -27.36 -1.90 -11.28
N PHE A 54 -26.61 -1.12 -11.98
CA PHE A 54 -25.57 -1.51 -12.87
C PHE A 54 -24.26 -1.91 -12.13
N ILE A 55 -23.84 -1.20 -11.08
CA ILE A 55 -22.74 -1.62 -10.21
C ILE A 55 -22.99 -3.03 -9.65
N PHE A 56 -24.24 -3.36 -9.33
CA PHE A 56 -24.59 -4.59 -8.63
C PHE A 56 -25.13 -5.72 -9.53
N GLU A 57 -25.59 -5.43 -10.74
CA GLU A 57 -25.99 -6.44 -11.71
C GLU A 57 -24.86 -6.88 -12.65
N SER A 58 -23.69 -6.21 -12.60
CA SER A 58 -22.54 -6.60 -13.42
C SER A 58 -21.88 -7.85 -12.84
N PRO A 59 -21.87 -8.99 -13.56
CA PRO A 59 -21.27 -10.24 -13.07
C PRO A 59 -19.74 -10.18 -12.95
N GLU A 60 -19.12 -9.06 -13.27
CA GLU A 60 -17.66 -8.91 -13.31
C GLU A 60 -17.08 -8.10 -12.13
N THR A 61 -17.93 -7.54 -11.27
CA THR A 61 -17.50 -6.76 -10.08
C THR A 61 -17.40 -7.63 -8.83
N ASN A 62 -16.71 -8.75 -8.94
CA ASN A 62 -16.46 -9.62 -7.79
C ASN A 62 -15.51 -9.01 -6.75
N ALA A 63 -14.90 -7.83 -7.05
CA ALA A 63 -14.02 -7.15 -6.12
C ALA A 63 -14.75 -6.67 -4.86
N ASP A 64 -15.93 -6.04 -5.04
CA ASP A 64 -16.71 -5.52 -3.91
C ASP A 64 -17.30 -6.66 -3.07
N GLU A 65 -17.76 -7.73 -3.69
CA GLU A 65 -18.24 -8.92 -2.99
C GLU A 65 -17.08 -9.60 -2.23
N ALA A 66 -15.93 -9.77 -2.88
CA ALA A 66 -14.74 -10.32 -2.25
C ALA A 66 -14.25 -9.43 -1.09
N LEU A 67 -14.24 -8.11 -1.29
CA LEU A 67 -13.89 -7.16 -0.24
C LEU A 67 -14.84 -7.27 0.96
N TYR A 68 -16.15 -7.30 0.72
CA TYR A 68 -17.13 -7.48 1.78
C TYR A 68 -16.89 -8.76 2.58
N GLU A 69 -16.71 -9.88 1.89
CA GLU A 69 -16.46 -11.16 2.56
C GLU A 69 -15.12 -11.20 3.30
N TYR A 70 -14.08 -10.50 2.80
CA TYR A 70 -12.80 -10.36 3.53
C TYR A 70 -12.92 -9.50 4.80
N LEU A 71 -13.78 -8.49 4.77
CA LEU A 71 -13.98 -7.58 5.90
C LEU A 71 -14.98 -8.09 6.92
N LYS A 72 -15.95 -8.91 6.48
CA LYS A 72 -17.03 -9.41 7.31
C LYS A 72 -16.50 -10.24 8.46
N ASP A 73 -16.87 -9.87 9.68
CA ASP A 73 -16.50 -10.57 10.93
C ASP A 73 -14.99 -10.78 11.14
N ASN A 74 -14.15 -10.04 10.42
CA ASN A 74 -12.70 -10.12 10.53
C ASN A 74 -12.22 -9.58 11.87
N ILE A 75 -11.55 -10.44 12.68
CA ILE A 75 -11.14 -10.09 14.05
C ILE A 75 -10.09 -8.99 14.09
N TRP A 76 -9.21 -8.90 13.10
CA TRP A 76 -8.19 -7.84 13.01
C TRP A 76 -8.81 -6.49 12.69
N ILE A 77 -9.76 -6.44 11.76
CA ILE A 77 -10.50 -5.20 11.43
C ILE A 77 -11.26 -4.70 12.65
N GLN A 78 -11.91 -5.59 13.40
CA GLN A 78 -12.60 -5.22 14.64
C GLN A 78 -11.63 -4.63 15.67
N HIS A 79 -10.47 -5.28 15.85
CA HIS A 79 -9.44 -4.80 16.76
C HIS A 79 -8.88 -3.44 16.33
N PHE A 80 -8.46 -3.29 15.07
CA PHE A 80 -7.86 -2.05 14.57
C PHE A 80 -8.81 -0.86 14.63
N LYS A 81 -10.09 -1.07 14.35
CA LYS A 81 -11.11 -0.02 14.54
C LYS A 81 -11.20 0.47 15.99
N LEU A 82 -11.09 -0.43 16.95
CA LEU A 82 -11.09 -0.08 18.37
C LEU A 82 -9.78 0.62 18.77
N ALA A 83 -8.63 0.07 18.39
CA ALA A 83 -7.32 0.66 18.64
C ALA A 83 -7.22 2.07 18.05
N TYR A 84 -7.63 2.25 16.79
CA TYR A 84 -7.61 3.57 16.14
C TYR A 84 -8.53 4.58 16.83
N LYS A 85 -9.69 4.17 17.31
CA LYS A 85 -10.57 5.04 18.13
C LYS A 85 -9.89 5.51 19.42
N GLU A 86 -9.09 4.66 20.07
CA GLU A 86 -8.31 5.06 21.25
C GLU A 86 -7.16 6.00 20.88
N HIS A 87 -6.44 5.75 19.79
CA HIS A 87 -5.43 6.69 19.26
C HIS A 87 -6.02 8.07 18.99
N LEU A 88 -7.19 8.15 18.36
CA LEU A 88 -7.89 9.41 18.10
C LEU A 88 -8.26 10.18 19.39
N LYS A 89 -8.65 9.50 20.47
CA LYS A 89 -8.90 10.14 21.77
C LYS A 89 -7.63 10.78 22.33
N ASN A 90 -6.49 10.18 22.07
CA ASN A 90 -5.17 10.66 22.45
C ASN A 90 -4.60 11.71 21.48
N LYS A 91 -5.40 12.14 20.49
CA LYS A 91 -5.01 13.09 19.42
C LYS A 91 -3.92 12.53 18.48
N GLU A 92 -3.82 11.23 18.38
CA GLU A 92 -2.95 10.52 17.45
C GLU A 92 -3.76 10.10 16.23
N ASN A 93 -3.49 10.68 15.08
CA ASN A 93 -4.20 10.39 13.84
C ASN A 93 -3.42 9.38 12.96
N TRP A 94 -2.95 8.31 13.59
CA TRP A 94 -2.24 7.24 12.90
C TRP A 94 -2.44 5.91 13.63
N ILE A 95 -2.23 4.81 12.93
CA ILE A 95 -2.20 3.47 13.49
C ILE A 95 -1.18 2.65 12.72
N ASP A 96 -0.49 1.76 13.39
CA ASP A 96 0.45 0.81 12.80
C ASP A 96 -0.08 -0.62 13.00
N PHE A 97 -0.58 -1.23 11.94
CA PHE A 97 -1.12 -2.59 12.00
C PHE A 97 -0.09 -3.62 12.43
N GLU A 98 1.17 -3.44 12.05
CA GLU A 98 2.23 -4.39 12.40
C GLU A 98 2.50 -4.37 13.91
N SER A 99 2.56 -3.19 14.51
CA SER A 99 2.70 -3.03 15.95
C SER A 99 1.49 -3.61 16.70
N GLU A 100 0.28 -3.37 16.22
CA GLU A 100 -0.95 -3.92 16.81
C GLU A 100 -0.98 -5.45 16.72
N ILE A 101 -0.64 -6.02 15.56
CA ILE A 101 -0.52 -7.46 15.36
C ILE A 101 0.52 -8.05 16.32
N SER A 102 1.69 -7.40 16.42
CA SER A 102 2.77 -7.85 17.30
C SER A 102 2.34 -7.90 18.76
N GLN A 103 1.64 -6.86 19.23
CA GLN A 103 1.15 -6.79 20.60
C GLN A 103 0.14 -7.91 20.90
N VAL A 104 -0.80 -8.15 19.99
CA VAL A 104 -1.79 -9.22 20.17
C VAL A 104 -1.11 -10.59 20.18
N ILE A 105 -0.18 -10.85 19.25
CA ILE A 105 0.55 -12.14 19.18
C ILE A 105 1.34 -12.39 20.46
N GLN A 106 2.03 -11.37 20.99
CA GLN A 106 2.77 -11.51 22.24
C GLN A 106 1.82 -11.82 23.43
N ASN A 107 0.65 -11.19 23.47
CA ASN A 107 -0.35 -11.49 24.51
C ASN A 107 -0.93 -12.91 24.36
N VAL A 108 -1.12 -13.39 23.13
CA VAL A 108 -1.56 -14.78 22.86
C VAL A 108 -0.46 -15.79 23.20
N ASP A 109 0.79 -15.47 22.94
CA ASP A 109 1.96 -16.26 23.30
C ASP A 109 2.07 -16.41 24.83
N GLU A 110 1.93 -15.30 25.58
CA GLU A 110 1.88 -15.34 27.05
C GLU A 110 0.75 -16.25 27.55
N LEU A 111 -0.43 -16.16 26.94
CA LEU A 111 -1.58 -17.01 27.30
C LEU A 111 -1.29 -18.49 26.99
N TYR A 112 -0.67 -18.78 25.82
CA TYR A 112 -0.27 -20.13 25.44
C TYR A 112 0.64 -20.76 26.47
N HIS A 113 1.71 -20.06 26.85
CA HIS A 113 2.61 -20.52 27.88
C HIS A 113 1.92 -20.67 29.26
N ALA A 114 1.04 -19.75 29.62
CA ALA A 114 0.26 -19.86 30.84
C ALA A 114 -0.62 -21.13 30.86
N TYR A 115 -1.15 -21.57 29.72
CA TYR A 115 -1.89 -22.84 29.63
C TYR A 115 -0.99 -24.07 29.71
N MET A 116 0.25 -23.98 29.23
CA MET A 116 1.20 -25.11 29.27
C MET A 116 1.80 -25.35 30.66
N GLU A 117 1.97 -24.31 31.46
CA GLU A 117 2.62 -24.39 32.78
C GLU A 117 1.80 -25.09 33.88
N LYS A 118 0.58 -25.45 33.65
CA LYS A 118 -0.43 -26.22 34.49
C LYS A 118 -0.21 -26.33 36.00
N ASP A 119 0.85 -25.77 36.58
CA ASP A 119 1.25 -25.95 37.97
C ASP A 119 1.16 -24.65 38.78
N GLY A 120 0.52 -24.73 39.92
CA GLY A 120 0.59 -23.77 41.02
C GLY A 120 -0.70 -23.10 41.44
N ASN A 121 -0.73 -22.63 42.67
CA ASN A 121 -1.84 -21.92 43.30
C ASN A 121 -2.27 -20.62 42.61
N PHE A 122 -1.52 -20.18 41.60
CA PHE A 122 -1.75 -18.92 40.83
C PHE A 122 -2.15 -19.14 39.39
N TYR A 123 -2.34 -20.38 38.93
CA TYR A 123 -2.63 -20.72 37.54
C TYR A 123 -3.83 -19.94 36.97
N GLU A 124 -4.98 -20.02 37.68
CA GLU A 124 -6.20 -19.33 37.23
C GLU A 124 -6.03 -17.80 37.17
N ALA A 125 -5.32 -17.24 38.16
CA ALA A 125 -5.04 -15.80 38.21
C ALA A 125 -4.13 -15.36 37.06
N LYS A 126 -3.14 -16.20 36.69
CA LYS A 126 -2.26 -15.95 35.54
C LYS A 126 -3.04 -15.98 34.21
N ILE A 127 -3.87 -17.01 34.01
CA ILE A 127 -4.73 -17.13 32.83
C ILE A 127 -5.68 -15.92 32.73
N ARG A 128 -6.33 -15.53 33.82
CA ARG A 128 -7.22 -14.37 33.83
C ARG A 128 -6.49 -13.11 33.44
N ARG A 129 -5.32 -12.84 33.99
CA ARG A 129 -4.48 -11.68 33.66
C ARG A 129 -4.07 -11.67 32.19
N CYS A 130 -3.72 -12.81 31.61
CA CYS A 130 -3.40 -12.92 30.19
C CYS A 130 -4.63 -12.64 29.31
N LYS A 131 -5.80 -13.17 29.69
CA LYS A 131 -7.07 -12.90 28.97
C LYS A 131 -7.47 -11.43 29.03
N GLU A 132 -7.25 -10.74 30.14
CA GLU A 132 -7.53 -9.31 30.30
C GLU A 132 -6.69 -8.42 29.35
N LYS A 133 -5.53 -8.90 28.86
CA LYS A 133 -4.70 -8.21 27.88
C LYS A 133 -5.18 -8.38 26.44
N LEU A 134 -6.04 -9.37 26.17
CA LEU A 134 -6.51 -9.65 24.82
C LEU A 134 -7.72 -8.78 24.47
N PRO A 135 -7.76 -8.24 23.23
CA PRO A 135 -8.95 -7.55 22.74
C PRO A 135 -10.18 -8.46 22.73
N GLY A 136 -11.37 -7.87 22.98
CA GLY A 136 -12.61 -8.63 23.06
C GLY A 136 -12.94 -9.48 21.84
N SER A 137 -12.57 -9.01 20.64
CA SER A 137 -12.73 -9.76 19.39
C SER A 137 -12.01 -11.12 19.39
N PHE A 138 -10.89 -11.24 20.11
CA PHE A 138 -10.13 -12.49 20.22
C PHE A 138 -10.65 -13.41 21.33
N LEU A 139 -11.19 -12.83 22.40
CA LEU A 139 -11.71 -13.61 23.53
C LEU A 139 -12.85 -14.53 23.13
N ASN A 140 -13.68 -14.14 22.16
CA ASN A 140 -14.82 -14.94 21.69
C ASN A 140 -14.39 -16.28 21.04
N TYR A 141 -13.14 -16.41 20.64
CA TYR A 141 -12.59 -17.60 19.99
C TYR A 141 -11.70 -18.44 20.90
N LEU A 142 -11.58 -18.04 22.16
CA LEU A 142 -10.87 -18.86 23.15
C LEU A 142 -11.72 -20.09 23.48
N PRO A 143 -11.17 -21.31 23.39
CA PRO A 143 -11.89 -22.52 23.75
C PRO A 143 -12.18 -22.55 25.26
N HIS A 144 -13.29 -23.18 25.61
CA HIS A 144 -13.64 -23.42 27.04
C HIS A 144 -12.67 -24.42 27.71
N GLU A 145 -12.01 -25.26 26.90
CA GLU A 145 -11.00 -26.24 27.34
C GLU A 145 -9.65 -25.99 26.66
N HIS A 146 -8.61 -26.05 27.43
CA HIS A 146 -7.19 -25.88 27.23
C HIS A 146 -6.63 -26.03 25.79
N GLY A 147 -6.69 -25.01 24.99
CA GLY A 147 -5.98 -24.99 23.71
C GLY A 147 -6.24 -23.70 22.92
N ILE A 148 -5.19 -23.00 22.50
CA ILE A 148 -5.30 -21.78 21.67
C ILE A 148 -5.14 -22.06 20.17
N GLY A 149 -4.97 -23.32 19.77
CA GLY A 149 -4.72 -23.67 18.37
C GLY A 149 -5.83 -23.21 17.43
N ASN A 150 -7.09 -23.26 17.87
CA ASN A 150 -8.21 -22.72 17.10
C ASN A 150 -8.11 -21.20 16.94
N LEU A 151 -7.76 -20.47 18.01
CA LEU A 151 -7.56 -19.02 17.95
C LEU A 151 -6.44 -18.65 16.96
N ILE A 152 -5.28 -19.32 17.02
CA ILE A 152 -4.15 -19.08 16.09
C ILE A 152 -4.58 -19.31 14.64
N SER A 153 -5.35 -20.37 14.39
CA SER A 153 -5.87 -20.69 13.05
C SER A 153 -6.80 -19.58 12.53
N ILE A 154 -7.71 -19.10 13.38
CA ILE A 154 -8.63 -18.00 13.04
C ILE A 154 -7.85 -16.70 12.81
N MET A 155 -6.89 -16.37 13.68
CA MET A 155 -6.02 -15.21 13.53
C MET A 155 -5.30 -15.24 12.17
N MET A 156 -4.73 -16.37 11.78
CA MET A 156 -4.03 -16.51 10.50
C MET A 156 -4.97 -16.41 9.31
N LYS A 157 -6.13 -17.07 9.37
CA LYS A 157 -7.16 -16.97 8.34
C LYS A 157 -7.61 -15.53 8.14
N ASP A 158 -7.92 -14.83 9.21
CA ASP A 158 -8.40 -13.46 9.15
C ASP A 158 -7.28 -12.46 8.79
N LEU A 159 -6.02 -12.74 9.11
CA LEU A 159 -4.89 -11.97 8.61
C LEU A 159 -4.77 -12.09 7.08
N ASN A 160 -4.91 -13.28 6.54
CA ASN A 160 -4.89 -13.47 5.08
C ASN A 160 -6.08 -12.76 4.40
N ARG A 161 -7.27 -12.76 5.01
CA ARG A 161 -8.43 -11.99 4.52
C ARG A 161 -8.17 -10.49 4.58
N LEU A 162 -7.56 -10.00 5.65
CA LEU A 162 -7.13 -8.60 5.77
C LEU A 162 -6.14 -8.21 4.68
N ILE A 163 -5.15 -9.06 4.41
CA ILE A 163 -4.17 -8.84 3.32
C ILE A 163 -4.90 -8.78 1.97
N GLY A 164 -5.86 -9.67 1.72
CA GLY A 164 -6.69 -9.63 0.52
C GLY A 164 -7.52 -8.34 0.40
N ALA A 165 -8.09 -7.87 1.51
CA ALA A 165 -8.82 -6.60 1.54
C ALA A 165 -7.91 -5.39 1.26
N LEU A 166 -6.71 -5.38 1.83
CA LEU A 166 -5.69 -4.37 1.53
C LEU A 166 -5.25 -4.41 0.06
N GLU A 167 -5.11 -5.60 -0.53
CA GLU A 167 -4.74 -5.74 -1.94
C GLU A 167 -5.80 -5.15 -2.86
N ILE A 168 -7.08 -5.45 -2.61
CA ILE A 168 -8.20 -4.84 -3.35
C ILE A 168 -8.18 -3.32 -3.16
N TYR A 169 -8.01 -2.84 -1.93
CA TYR A 169 -7.95 -1.41 -1.67
C TYR A 169 -6.83 -0.72 -2.44
N ILE A 170 -5.61 -1.26 -2.38
CA ILE A 170 -4.45 -0.65 -3.06
C ILE A 170 -4.60 -0.77 -4.58
N PHE A 171 -4.90 -1.96 -5.10
CA PHE A 171 -4.93 -2.17 -6.54
C PHE A 171 -6.17 -1.55 -7.20
N ASP A 172 -7.36 -1.88 -6.71
CA ASP A 172 -8.61 -1.48 -7.38
C ASP A 172 -9.01 -0.03 -7.07
N TYR A 173 -8.68 0.50 -5.86
CA TYR A 173 -9.09 1.84 -5.46
C TYR A 173 -7.96 2.87 -5.46
N ILE A 174 -6.70 2.48 -5.22
CA ILE A 174 -5.58 3.42 -5.24
C ILE A 174 -4.85 3.42 -6.57
N ASP A 175 -4.32 2.28 -7.02
CA ASP A 175 -3.49 2.22 -8.24
C ASP A 175 -4.30 2.46 -9.51
N ASN A 176 -5.56 2.01 -9.58
CA ASN A 176 -6.41 2.23 -10.76
C ASN A 176 -7.08 3.61 -10.79
N TRP A 177 -7.25 4.25 -9.62
CA TRP A 177 -8.01 5.50 -9.48
C TRP A 177 -7.20 6.58 -8.77
N GLY A 178 -5.90 6.31 -8.58
CA GLY A 178 -5.02 7.09 -7.74
C GLY A 178 -5.03 8.58 -8.07
N ARG A 179 -5.32 9.36 -7.05
CA ARG A 179 -5.28 10.81 -7.11
C ARG A 179 -3.85 11.30 -6.92
N ILE A 180 -3.06 11.21 -7.97
CA ILE A 180 -1.72 11.78 -7.98
C ILE A 180 -1.83 13.30 -8.13
N GLU A 181 -1.75 14.01 -7.02
CA GLU A 181 -1.87 15.49 -7.03
C GLU A 181 -0.54 16.19 -7.14
N TYR A 182 0.53 15.50 -6.77
CA TYR A 182 1.82 16.13 -6.55
C TYR A 182 2.95 15.31 -7.15
N TYR A 183 4.01 16.01 -7.54
CA TYR A 183 5.31 15.43 -7.83
C TYR A 183 6.35 16.02 -6.87
N ASN A 184 7.46 15.33 -6.67
CA ASN A 184 8.56 15.84 -5.87
C ASN A 184 9.77 16.15 -6.75
N PRO A 185 10.27 17.41 -6.76
CA PRO A 185 11.39 17.81 -7.62
C PRO A 185 12.72 17.09 -7.33
N ASP A 186 12.93 16.59 -6.11
CA ASP A 186 14.13 15.80 -5.80
C ASP A 186 14.06 14.42 -6.44
N ILE A 187 12.88 13.80 -6.44
CA ILE A 187 12.65 12.51 -7.09
C ILE A 187 12.69 12.65 -8.60
N ASP A 188 12.13 13.73 -9.14
CA ASP A 188 12.16 14.01 -10.57
C ASP A 188 13.59 14.20 -11.10
N ALA A 189 14.47 14.72 -10.29
CA ALA A 189 15.89 14.89 -10.63
C ALA A 189 16.73 13.60 -10.52
N ILE A 190 16.20 12.53 -9.88
CA ILE A 190 16.89 11.25 -9.76
C ILE A 190 16.52 10.36 -10.95
N HIS A 191 17.53 9.76 -11.57
CA HIS A 191 17.35 8.75 -12.62
C HIS A 191 17.84 7.39 -12.11
N PRO A 192 17.03 6.68 -11.30
CA PRO A 192 17.47 5.45 -10.70
C PRO A 192 17.52 4.29 -11.71
N ASP A 193 18.53 3.43 -11.57
CA ASP A 193 18.60 2.16 -12.30
C ASP A 193 17.64 1.12 -11.70
N ALA A 194 17.31 1.29 -10.41
CA ALA A 194 16.46 0.35 -9.70
C ALA A 194 15.61 1.02 -8.62
N ILE A 195 14.40 0.51 -8.42
CA ILE A 195 13.45 0.91 -7.37
C ILE A 195 13.31 -0.21 -6.36
N LEU A 196 13.62 0.09 -5.11
CA LEU A 196 13.37 -0.78 -3.97
C LEU A 196 12.16 -0.26 -3.20
N SER A 197 11.02 -0.92 -3.34
CA SER A 197 9.77 -0.47 -2.75
C SER A 197 9.42 -1.27 -1.48
N PHE A 198 9.11 -0.54 -0.41
CA PHE A 198 8.46 -1.06 0.80
C PHE A 198 6.94 -0.83 0.76
N ASN A 199 6.44 -0.18 -0.30
CA ASN A 199 5.02 0.04 -0.53
C ASN A 199 4.42 -1.11 -1.32
N TYR A 200 3.12 -1.30 -1.19
CA TYR A 200 2.36 -2.25 -2.01
C TYR A 200 1.90 -1.64 -3.33
N SER A 201 1.92 -0.30 -3.44
CA SER A 201 1.47 0.49 -4.59
C SER A 201 2.51 0.61 -5.70
N ASP A 202 2.05 0.97 -6.90
CA ASP A 202 2.91 1.20 -8.08
C ASP A 202 3.18 2.70 -8.33
N THR A 203 3.07 3.52 -7.29
CA THR A 203 3.10 4.99 -7.36
C THR A 203 4.27 5.55 -8.15
N TRP A 204 5.50 5.02 -7.97
CA TRP A 204 6.65 5.52 -8.72
C TRP A 204 6.50 5.28 -10.22
N LYS A 205 6.00 4.11 -10.60
CA LYS A 205 5.77 3.74 -11.99
C LYS A 205 4.74 4.67 -12.64
N MET A 206 3.65 4.93 -11.94
CA MET A 206 2.58 5.81 -12.44
C MET A 206 3.05 7.24 -12.71
N ILE A 207 4.02 7.75 -11.92
CA ILE A 207 4.41 9.16 -11.99
C ILE A 207 5.70 9.38 -12.80
N TYR A 208 6.72 8.54 -12.61
CA TYR A 208 8.09 8.82 -13.01
C TYR A 208 8.67 7.86 -14.05
N GLU A 209 8.03 6.71 -14.33
CA GLU A 209 8.57 5.74 -15.29
C GLU A 209 8.54 6.28 -16.73
N TYR A 210 7.61 7.15 -17.03
CA TYR A 210 7.47 7.75 -18.35
C TYR A 210 8.80 8.42 -18.76
N ASN A 211 9.40 7.96 -19.86
CA ASN A 211 10.70 8.39 -20.40
C ASN A 211 11.97 7.95 -19.65
N ARG A 212 11.93 6.98 -18.72
CA ARG A 212 13.11 6.61 -17.90
C ARG A 212 13.77 5.26 -18.23
N GLY A 213 13.39 4.59 -19.31
CA GLY A 213 14.03 3.35 -19.75
C GLY A 213 13.70 2.13 -18.87
N ASN A 214 14.50 1.07 -18.97
CA ASN A 214 14.30 -0.16 -18.21
C ASN A 214 14.79 0.00 -16.77
N VAL A 215 13.90 0.33 -15.84
CA VAL A 215 14.16 0.36 -14.39
C VAL A 215 13.88 -1.01 -13.79
N LYS A 216 14.76 -1.49 -12.91
CA LYS A 216 14.58 -2.74 -12.18
C LYS A 216 13.71 -2.48 -10.94
N TYR A 217 12.87 -3.44 -10.54
CA TYR A 217 12.01 -3.33 -9.36
C TYR A 217 12.24 -4.46 -8.39
N SER A 218 12.17 -4.14 -7.10
CA SER A 218 12.04 -5.12 -6.02
C SER A 218 11.04 -4.59 -4.99
N PHE A 219 9.96 -5.32 -4.77
CA PHE A 219 8.94 -5.00 -3.77
C PHE A 219 9.16 -5.87 -2.54
N ILE A 220 9.70 -5.28 -1.48
CA ILE A 220 10.11 -6.01 -0.27
C ILE A 220 8.95 -6.74 0.39
N HIS A 221 7.80 -6.08 0.45
CA HIS A 221 6.59 -6.64 1.05
C HIS A 221 5.60 -7.15 -0.01
N GLY A 222 6.07 -7.38 -1.25
CA GLY A 222 5.20 -7.69 -2.37
C GLY A 222 4.44 -6.47 -2.87
N LYS A 223 3.73 -6.65 -3.98
CA LYS A 223 2.97 -5.62 -4.66
C LYS A 223 1.52 -6.04 -4.79
N ALA A 224 0.60 -5.10 -4.63
CA ALA A 224 -0.81 -5.30 -4.93
C ALA A 224 -0.99 -5.59 -6.43
N GLN A 225 -1.79 -6.59 -6.77
CA GLN A 225 -1.99 -7.05 -8.13
C GLN A 225 -3.48 -7.28 -8.42
N SER A 226 -3.84 -7.17 -9.71
CA SER A 226 -5.16 -7.61 -10.15
C SER A 226 -5.33 -9.09 -9.86
N MET A 227 -6.30 -9.42 -9.01
CA MET A 227 -6.65 -10.80 -8.75
C MET A 227 -7.83 -11.19 -9.64
N PRO A 228 -7.80 -12.35 -10.30
CA PRO A 228 -9.02 -12.90 -10.85
C PRO A 228 -9.93 -13.21 -9.67
N TYR A 229 -10.96 -12.39 -9.45
CA TYR A 229 -11.97 -12.62 -8.42
C TYR A 229 -12.82 -13.84 -8.81
N ILE A 230 -12.22 -15.02 -8.64
CA ILE A 230 -12.87 -16.29 -8.89
C ILE A 230 -13.61 -16.64 -7.59
N PHE A 231 -14.80 -17.21 -7.71
CA PHE A 231 -15.70 -17.65 -6.64
C PHE A 231 -15.10 -18.53 -5.52
N ASN A 232 -13.79 -18.72 -5.50
CA ASN A 232 -13.09 -19.48 -4.47
C ASN A 232 -12.07 -18.58 -3.76
N MET A 233 -12.53 -17.95 -2.68
CA MET A 233 -11.72 -17.03 -1.86
C MET A 233 -10.44 -17.68 -1.33
N ASP A 234 -10.46 -18.95 -0.97
CA ASP A 234 -9.28 -19.65 -0.47
C ASP A 234 -8.16 -19.68 -1.53
N LYS A 235 -8.52 -19.86 -2.81
CA LYS A 235 -7.53 -19.84 -3.91
C LYS A 235 -7.00 -18.44 -4.23
N CYS A 236 -7.76 -17.39 -3.97
CA CYS A 236 -7.29 -16.00 -4.13
C CYS A 236 -6.30 -15.65 -3.03
N ILE A 237 -6.60 -16.02 -1.79
CA ILE A 237 -5.72 -15.83 -0.63
C ILE A 237 -4.35 -16.50 -0.86
N ASP A 238 -4.33 -17.71 -1.39
CA ASP A 238 -3.08 -18.44 -1.66
C ASP A 238 -2.20 -17.79 -2.74
N LYS A 239 -2.77 -16.98 -3.63
CA LYS A 239 -2.04 -16.26 -4.68
C LYS A 239 -1.54 -14.88 -4.28
N ASN A 240 -2.02 -14.35 -3.17
CA ASN A 240 -1.63 -13.04 -2.68
C ASN A 240 -0.13 -13.00 -2.33
N GLN A 241 0.60 -12.06 -2.93
CA GLN A 241 2.04 -11.90 -2.69
C GLN A 241 2.38 -10.83 -1.64
N MET A 242 1.39 -10.07 -1.18
CA MET A 242 1.62 -9.05 -0.16
C MET A 242 1.96 -9.68 1.19
N VAL A 243 2.90 -9.06 1.89
CA VAL A 243 3.41 -9.48 3.21
C VAL A 243 2.94 -8.47 4.24
N LEU A 244 2.13 -8.92 5.18
CA LEU A 244 1.76 -8.15 6.38
C LEU A 244 1.99 -9.04 7.60
N GLY A 245 2.91 -8.66 8.45
CA GLY A 245 3.31 -9.51 9.57
C GLY A 245 4.18 -8.77 10.57
N ILE A 246 4.78 -9.53 11.44
CA ILE A 246 5.61 -9.05 12.53
C ILE A 246 7.06 -9.47 12.36
N ASP A 247 7.92 -8.79 13.06
CA ASP A 247 9.32 -9.20 13.19
C ASP A 247 9.51 -10.29 14.22
N GLU A 248 10.77 -10.69 14.38
CA GLU A 248 11.14 -11.59 15.44
C GLU A 248 11.06 -10.91 16.81
N TYR A 249 10.20 -11.43 17.68
CA TYR A 249 10.02 -10.92 19.04
C TYR A 249 10.54 -11.89 20.11
N LEU A 250 10.82 -13.15 19.74
CA LEU A 250 11.27 -14.16 20.67
C LEU A 250 12.76 -13.96 21.01
N PRO A 251 13.16 -14.16 22.27
CA PRO A 251 14.55 -14.23 22.65
C PRO A 251 15.25 -15.44 21.99
N THR A 252 16.57 -15.35 21.87
CA THR A 252 17.38 -16.29 21.06
C THR A 252 17.21 -17.76 21.45
N ASP A 253 17.01 -18.05 22.75
CA ASP A 253 16.82 -19.39 23.28
C ASP A 253 15.47 -20.02 22.94
N ARG A 254 14.44 -19.19 22.70
CA ARG A 254 13.10 -19.60 22.28
C ARG A 254 12.94 -19.62 20.75
N ARG A 255 13.60 -18.71 20.06
CA ARG A 255 13.49 -18.48 18.60
C ARG A 255 13.61 -19.74 17.74
N ASN A 256 14.49 -20.65 18.11
CA ASN A 256 14.75 -21.88 17.37
C ASN A 256 13.89 -23.08 17.81
N LYS A 257 13.03 -22.90 18.81
CA LYS A 257 12.26 -24.00 19.40
C LYS A 257 10.75 -23.81 19.20
N GLU A 258 10.30 -22.57 19.09
CA GLU A 258 8.88 -22.20 19.06
C GLU A 258 8.49 -21.73 17.65
N VAL A 259 7.55 -22.43 17.07
CA VAL A 259 7.14 -22.25 15.67
C VAL A 259 5.65 -21.88 15.54
N GLU A 260 4.92 -21.79 16.63
CA GLU A 260 3.48 -21.60 16.66
C GLU A 260 3.02 -20.34 15.91
N PHE A 261 3.80 -19.26 16.00
CA PHE A 261 3.51 -17.97 15.37
C PHE A 261 4.39 -17.67 14.16
N ILE A 262 5.13 -18.66 13.62
CA ILE A 262 6.09 -18.45 12.53
C ILE A 262 5.42 -17.86 11.27
N ALA A 263 4.18 -18.25 10.97
CA ALA A 263 3.45 -17.79 9.79
C ALA A 263 3.10 -16.29 9.84
N PHE A 264 3.09 -15.69 11.03
CA PHE A 264 2.88 -14.25 11.19
C PHE A 264 4.15 -13.42 10.96
N LYS A 265 5.33 -14.05 10.88
CA LYS A 265 6.61 -13.36 10.74
C LYS A 265 6.87 -12.95 9.29
N LYS A 266 7.28 -11.69 9.09
CA LYS A 266 7.56 -11.12 7.77
C LYS A 266 8.57 -11.96 6.97
N TYR A 267 9.67 -12.41 7.59
CA TYR A 267 10.69 -13.21 6.90
C TYR A 267 10.12 -14.53 6.38
N TYR A 268 9.27 -15.20 7.17
CA TYR A 268 8.61 -16.43 6.74
C TYR A 268 7.69 -16.17 5.55
N GLN A 269 6.84 -15.13 5.65
CA GLN A 269 5.92 -14.77 4.56
C GLN A 269 6.69 -14.40 3.29
N ARG A 270 7.78 -13.63 3.38
CA ARG A 270 8.64 -13.29 2.22
C ARG A 270 9.21 -14.54 1.53
N ILE A 271 9.72 -15.49 2.30
CA ILE A 271 10.25 -16.76 1.75
C ILE A 271 9.12 -17.59 1.12
N TYR A 272 8.01 -17.74 1.83
CA TYR A 272 6.87 -18.55 1.39
C TYR A 272 6.25 -17.99 0.11
N LYS A 273 6.06 -16.69 0.03
CA LYS A 273 5.48 -15.96 -1.10
C LYS A 273 6.49 -15.62 -2.20
N LYS A 274 7.78 -15.89 -2.00
CA LYS A 274 8.89 -15.63 -2.93
C LYS A 274 8.95 -14.17 -3.37
N THR A 275 8.86 -13.23 -2.45
CA THR A 275 8.84 -11.79 -2.73
C THR A 275 10.03 -11.08 -2.11
N GLY A 276 10.44 -9.94 -2.69
CA GLY A 276 11.37 -8.99 -2.10
C GLY A 276 12.84 -9.38 -2.10
N ASN A 277 13.31 -10.19 -3.05
CA ASN A 277 14.70 -10.68 -3.06
C ASN A 277 15.55 -10.18 -4.24
N GLU A 278 14.96 -9.49 -5.19
CA GLU A 278 15.60 -9.06 -6.44
C GLU A 278 16.80 -8.14 -6.18
N TYR A 279 16.73 -7.29 -5.15
CA TYR A 279 17.80 -6.36 -4.77
C TYR A 279 19.13 -7.08 -4.43
N LYS A 280 19.09 -8.33 -4.00
CA LYS A 280 20.29 -9.15 -3.76
C LYS A 280 21.14 -9.30 -5.03
N SER A 281 20.50 -9.44 -6.18
CA SER A 281 21.19 -9.52 -7.47
C SER A 281 21.86 -8.20 -7.84
N TRP A 282 21.27 -7.06 -7.43
CA TRP A 282 21.84 -5.73 -7.66
C TRP A 282 23.11 -5.50 -6.85
N LEU A 283 23.10 -5.93 -5.58
CA LEU A 283 24.28 -5.87 -4.72
C LEU A 283 25.41 -6.75 -5.29
N ALA A 284 25.08 -7.95 -5.76
CA ALA A 284 26.06 -8.83 -6.41
C ALA A 284 26.63 -8.21 -7.71
N GLU A 285 25.84 -7.47 -8.47
CA GLU A 285 26.27 -6.73 -9.65
C GLU A 285 27.25 -5.59 -9.28
N ILE A 286 26.95 -4.83 -8.23
CA ILE A 286 27.83 -3.78 -7.70
C ILE A 286 29.17 -4.39 -7.25
N ASP A 287 29.14 -5.50 -6.52
CA ASP A 287 30.36 -6.22 -6.10
C ASP A 287 31.20 -6.69 -7.27
N LYS A 288 30.58 -7.22 -8.32
CA LYS A 288 31.27 -7.63 -9.52
C LYS A 288 31.96 -6.44 -10.21
N GLN A 289 31.26 -5.32 -10.37
CA GLN A 289 31.82 -4.11 -10.98
C GLN A 289 33.02 -3.58 -10.19
N ARG A 290 32.97 -3.63 -8.86
CA ARG A 290 34.10 -3.23 -7.99
C ARG A 290 35.30 -4.15 -8.15
N LYS A 291 35.08 -5.47 -8.19
CA LYS A 291 36.16 -6.46 -8.45
C LYS A 291 36.82 -6.28 -9.81
N ASP A 292 36.06 -5.86 -10.80
CA ASP A 292 36.56 -5.55 -12.14
C ASP A 292 37.29 -4.19 -12.22
N GLY A 293 37.49 -3.50 -11.09
CA GLY A 293 38.22 -2.24 -10.97
C GLY A 293 37.46 -1.01 -11.49
N ARG A 294 36.16 -1.13 -11.74
CA ARG A 294 35.33 0.00 -12.14
C ARG A 294 35.04 0.87 -10.92
N LYS A 295 35.56 2.09 -10.92
CA LYS A 295 35.26 3.12 -9.91
C LYS A 295 33.95 3.82 -10.28
N GLN A 296 32.83 3.15 -10.14
CA GLN A 296 31.51 3.79 -10.27
C GLN A 296 31.00 4.11 -8.87
N GLU A 297 30.61 5.36 -8.64
CA GLU A 297 29.88 5.75 -7.43
C GLU A 297 28.45 5.25 -7.56
N ASN A 298 28.04 4.32 -6.71
CA ASN A 298 26.65 3.89 -6.61
C ASN A 298 25.98 4.65 -5.48
N LYS A 299 24.71 5.02 -5.64
CA LYS A 299 23.96 5.77 -4.65
C LYS A 299 22.68 5.04 -4.25
N LEU A 300 22.42 5.06 -2.97
CA LEU A 300 21.14 4.67 -2.38
C LEU A 300 20.41 5.94 -1.96
N TYR A 301 19.32 6.26 -2.64
CA TYR A 301 18.42 7.34 -2.26
C TYR A 301 17.28 6.76 -1.44
N ILE A 302 17.03 7.26 -0.25
CA ILE A 302 15.95 6.81 0.63
C ILE A 302 14.93 7.94 0.75
N PHE A 303 13.70 7.69 0.29
CA PHE A 303 12.63 8.68 0.31
C PHE A 303 11.35 8.11 0.93
N GLY A 304 10.77 8.84 1.89
CA GLY A 304 9.50 8.48 2.50
C GLY A 304 9.53 7.22 3.36
N HIS A 305 10.72 6.71 3.72
CA HIS A 305 10.88 5.55 4.59
C HIS A 305 11.21 5.98 6.03
N SER A 306 10.58 5.33 7.01
CA SER A 306 10.73 5.66 8.42
C SER A 306 12.04 5.17 9.03
N LEU A 307 12.79 4.30 8.35
CA LEU A 307 13.97 3.58 8.82
C LEU A 307 13.69 2.74 10.09
N ASN A 308 12.50 2.18 10.18
CA ASN A 308 12.09 1.40 11.34
C ASN A 308 12.96 0.14 11.47
N VAL A 309 13.14 -0.29 12.69
CA VAL A 309 13.85 -1.51 13.09
C VAL A 309 13.25 -2.77 12.44
N THR A 310 11.97 -2.73 12.11
CA THR A 310 11.24 -3.81 11.45
C THR A 310 11.80 -4.18 10.07
N ASP A 311 12.49 -3.25 9.42
CA ASP A 311 13.17 -3.46 8.14
C ASP A 311 14.69 -3.41 8.29
N GLY A 312 15.17 -3.56 9.53
CA GLY A 312 16.57 -3.32 9.92
C GLY A 312 17.57 -4.23 9.22
N ASP A 313 17.19 -5.46 8.89
CA ASP A 313 18.02 -6.42 8.15
C ASP A 313 18.39 -5.89 6.75
N ILE A 314 17.38 -5.38 6.03
CA ILE A 314 17.54 -4.84 4.67
C ILE A 314 18.26 -3.49 4.71
N LEU A 315 17.84 -2.61 5.63
CA LEU A 315 18.48 -1.31 5.81
C LEU A 315 19.97 -1.44 6.09
N LYS A 316 20.34 -2.34 7.00
CA LYS A 316 21.73 -2.58 7.35
C LYS A 316 22.52 -3.12 6.16
N GLU A 317 21.98 -4.10 5.45
CA GLU A 317 22.64 -4.70 4.29
C GLU A 317 22.92 -3.67 3.19
N LEU A 318 21.99 -2.78 2.91
CA LEU A 318 22.12 -1.76 1.86
C LEU A 318 23.03 -0.61 2.29
N ILE A 319 22.86 -0.08 3.50
CA ILE A 319 23.59 1.11 3.96
C ILE A 319 25.06 0.77 4.26
N GLU A 320 25.32 -0.42 4.83
CA GLU A 320 26.67 -0.88 5.13
C GLU A 320 27.38 -1.53 3.91
N HIS A 321 26.69 -1.62 2.76
CA HIS A 321 27.29 -2.21 1.58
C HIS A 321 28.43 -1.34 1.04
N GLU A 322 29.61 -1.93 0.92
CA GLU A 322 30.77 -1.24 0.38
C GLU A 322 30.53 -0.78 -1.08
N GLY A 323 30.84 0.47 -1.36
CA GLY A 323 30.69 1.08 -2.68
C GLY A 323 29.33 1.70 -2.93
N ILE A 324 28.50 1.86 -1.89
CA ILE A 324 27.24 2.59 -1.94
C ILE A 324 27.33 3.81 -0.98
N GLY A 325 27.05 5.01 -1.51
CA GLY A 325 26.79 6.20 -0.69
C GLY A 325 25.29 6.40 -0.51
N THR A 326 24.84 6.71 0.70
CA THR A 326 23.42 6.81 1.04
C THR A 326 22.97 8.25 1.23
N ILE A 327 21.88 8.64 0.58
CA ILE A 327 21.21 9.93 0.75
C ILE A 327 19.81 9.68 1.32
N ILE A 328 19.56 10.18 2.52
CA ILE A 328 18.28 10.02 3.22
C ILE A 328 17.51 11.33 3.19
N PHE A 329 16.37 11.34 2.51
CA PHE A 329 15.51 12.50 2.46
C PHE A 329 14.60 12.58 3.68
N TYR A 330 14.48 13.79 4.25
CA TYR A 330 13.56 14.07 5.35
C TYR A 330 12.67 15.28 5.04
N LYS A 331 11.44 15.24 5.51
CA LYS A 331 10.45 16.30 5.29
C LYS A 331 10.68 17.51 6.19
N ASP A 332 10.85 17.27 7.46
CA ASP A 332 10.98 18.26 8.51
C ASP A 332 11.90 17.76 9.65
N LYS A 333 12.22 18.66 10.60
CA LYS A 333 13.11 18.33 11.72
C LYS A 333 12.57 17.21 12.62
N THR A 334 11.26 17.09 12.76
CA THR A 334 10.65 16.02 13.56
C THR A 334 10.89 14.67 12.91
N ARG A 335 10.68 14.57 11.60
CA ARG A 335 10.95 13.36 10.82
C ARG A 335 12.43 13.03 10.78
N LEU A 336 13.30 14.03 10.63
CA LEU A 336 14.75 13.83 10.75
C LEU A 336 15.12 13.20 12.10
N GLY A 337 14.61 13.75 13.21
CA GLY A 337 14.87 13.22 14.55
C GLY A 337 14.43 11.75 14.70
N GLN A 338 13.24 11.41 14.17
CA GLN A 338 12.72 10.04 14.16
C GLN A 338 13.59 9.09 13.31
N GLN A 339 13.99 9.53 12.11
CA GLN A 339 14.86 8.75 11.23
C GLN A 339 16.24 8.48 11.87
N ILE A 340 16.85 9.49 12.48
CA ILE A 340 18.13 9.33 13.20
C ILE A 340 17.97 8.33 14.35
N ALA A 341 16.91 8.47 15.16
CA ALA A 341 16.66 7.58 16.28
C ALA A 341 16.44 6.11 15.83
N ASN A 342 15.69 5.92 14.75
CA ASN A 342 15.46 4.58 14.19
C ASN A 342 16.75 3.99 13.59
N LEU A 343 17.48 4.78 12.83
CA LEU A 343 18.75 4.35 12.24
C LEU A 343 19.78 3.99 13.31
N ALA A 344 19.81 4.72 14.43
CA ALA A 344 20.66 4.40 15.57
C ALA A 344 20.29 3.08 16.25
N LYS A 345 19.01 2.69 16.24
CA LYS A 345 18.57 1.36 16.70
C LYS A 345 19.00 0.25 15.74
N VAL A 346 19.04 0.51 14.44
CA VAL A 346 19.43 -0.47 13.40
C VAL A 346 20.92 -0.67 13.34
N LEU A 347 21.71 0.40 13.30
CA LEU A 347 23.15 0.37 13.05
C LEU A 347 24.00 0.52 14.32
N GLY A 348 23.46 1.05 15.39
CA GLY A 348 24.16 1.52 16.57
C GLY A 348 24.55 3.01 16.45
N PRO A 349 24.46 3.78 17.56
CA PRO A 349 24.68 5.22 17.54
C PRO A 349 26.09 5.63 17.10
N GLU A 350 27.13 4.88 17.50
CA GLU A 350 28.51 5.16 17.14
C GLU A 350 28.75 5.04 15.64
N LYS A 351 28.19 4.00 15.01
CA LYS A 351 28.27 3.83 13.54
C LYS A 351 27.54 4.94 12.79
N VAL A 352 26.36 5.35 13.26
CA VAL A 352 25.63 6.46 12.62
C VAL A 352 26.46 7.73 12.66
N ILE A 353 27.08 8.07 13.80
CA ILE A 353 27.97 9.22 13.90
C ILE A 353 29.16 9.09 12.93
N GLN A 354 29.79 7.92 12.87
CA GLN A 354 30.91 7.66 11.97
C GLN A 354 30.50 7.78 10.49
N TYR A 355 29.34 7.27 10.12
CA TYR A 355 28.85 7.28 8.74
C TYR A 355 28.41 8.65 8.26
N VAL A 356 28.01 9.55 9.19
CA VAL A 356 27.60 10.93 8.84
C VAL A 356 28.78 11.91 8.93
N TYR A 357 29.66 11.79 9.96
CA TYR A 357 30.66 12.79 10.30
C TYR A 357 32.10 12.24 10.33
N GLY A 358 32.30 10.97 10.06
CA GLY A 358 33.63 10.37 10.04
C GLY A 358 34.52 10.85 8.89
N ASN A 359 35.73 10.33 8.81
CA ASN A 359 36.69 10.70 7.75
C ASN A 359 36.22 10.33 6.33
N ASN A 360 35.41 9.28 6.22
CA ASN A 360 34.78 8.84 4.96
C ASN A 360 33.27 8.69 5.19
N PRO A 361 32.51 9.80 5.20
CA PRO A 361 31.07 9.75 5.42
C PRO A 361 30.40 9.04 4.24
N ILE A 362 29.46 8.15 4.55
CA ILE A 362 28.67 7.41 3.57
C ILE A 362 27.18 7.72 3.66
N ILE A 363 26.75 8.48 4.67
CA ILE A 363 25.35 8.89 4.86
C ILE A 363 25.25 10.40 4.82
N GLU A 364 24.35 10.92 3.99
CA GLU A 364 23.91 12.31 3.94
C GLU A 364 22.42 12.38 4.27
N PHE A 365 22.04 13.25 5.23
CA PHE A 365 20.64 13.62 5.43
C PHE A 365 20.33 14.88 4.64
N ARG A 366 19.34 14.80 3.77
CA ARG A 366 18.95 15.91 2.88
C ARG A 366 17.49 16.29 3.10
N GLN A 367 17.23 17.57 3.33
CA GLN A 367 15.85 18.04 3.40
C GLN A 367 15.22 17.97 2.01
N GLN A 368 14.05 17.34 1.90
CA GLN A 368 13.31 17.29 0.65
C GLN A 368 12.78 18.67 0.28
N LYS A 369 12.77 18.95 -1.01
CA LYS A 369 12.11 20.13 -1.56
C LYS A 369 10.60 20.04 -1.40
N SER A 370 9.95 21.21 -1.40
CA SER A 370 8.50 21.26 -1.43
C SER A 370 7.98 20.63 -2.71
N ARG A 371 6.93 19.81 -2.55
CA ARG A 371 6.25 19.17 -3.68
C ARG A 371 5.61 20.21 -4.59
N GLY A 372 5.68 19.97 -5.88
CA GLY A 372 4.95 20.72 -6.90
C GLY A 372 3.60 20.08 -7.17
N LYS A 373 2.63 20.88 -7.63
CA LYS A 373 1.38 20.34 -8.14
C LYS A 373 1.57 19.90 -9.58
N ILE A 374 1.01 18.76 -9.93
CA ILE A 374 0.86 18.34 -11.31
C ILE A 374 -0.23 19.23 -11.90
N HIS A 375 0.16 20.17 -12.77
CA HIS A 375 -0.77 21.06 -13.45
C HIS A 375 -1.19 20.42 -14.78
N GLY A 376 -2.48 20.31 -14.97
CA GLY A 376 -3.06 19.88 -16.24
C GLY A 376 -4.49 19.38 -16.06
N SER A 377 -5.26 19.48 -17.08
CA SER A 377 -6.68 19.06 -17.10
C SER A 377 -6.85 17.53 -16.92
N THR A 378 -5.85 16.71 -17.26
CA THR A 378 -5.76 15.29 -16.90
C THR A 378 -6.00 15.09 -15.41
N PHE A 379 -5.46 16.01 -14.61
CA PHE A 379 -5.57 15.98 -13.17
C PHE A 379 -7.01 16.26 -12.66
N GLU A 380 -7.73 17.19 -13.29
CA GLU A 380 -9.14 17.46 -12.92
C GLU A 380 -10.02 16.24 -13.22
N ILE A 381 -9.75 15.54 -14.32
CA ILE A 381 -10.49 14.35 -14.70
C ILE A 381 -10.22 13.23 -13.70
N VAL A 382 -8.94 12.94 -13.44
CA VAL A 382 -8.57 11.95 -12.42
C VAL A 382 -9.09 12.38 -11.05
N SER A 383 -9.09 13.69 -10.72
CA SER A 383 -9.66 14.21 -9.49
C SER A 383 -11.17 14.03 -9.40
N ASP A 384 -11.90 14.31 -10.49
CA ASP A 384 -13.36 14.12 -10.54
C ASP A 384 -13.70 12.62 -10.47
N MET A 385 -12.87 11.76 -11.04
CA MET A 385 -13.04 10.32 -11.00
C MET A 385 -12.63 9.69 -9.67
N VAL A 386 -11.65 10.22 -9.00
CA VAL A 386 -11.31 9.82 -7.63
C VAL A 386 -12.32 10.32 -6.62
N LYS A 387 -12.99 11.44 -6.88
CA LYS A 387 -14.19 11.79 -6.12
C LYS A 387 -15.29 10.75 -6.34
N PHE A 388 -15.34 10.15 -7.51
CA PHE A 388 -16.19 9.02 -7.82
C PHE A 388 -15.80 7.75 -7.05
N ASP A 389 -14.50 7.46 -6.90
CA ASP A 389 -13.99 6.38 -6.05
C ASP A 389 -14.18 6.65 -4.56
N HIS A 390 -14.23 7.89 -4.15
CA HIS A 390 -14.70 8.30 -2.84
C HIS A 390 -16.21 8.15 -2.68
N PHE A 391 -16.89 7.50 -3.64
CA PHE A 391 -18.31 7.15 -3.57
C PHE A 391 -18.70 6.61 -2.21
N TYR A 392 -17.91 5.72 -1.68
CA TYR A 392 -18.12 5.18 -0.34
C TYR A 392 -17.92 6.21 0.79
N LYS A 393 -17.36 7.37 0.49
CA LYS A 393 -17.17 8.48 1.46
C LYS A 393 -18.22 9.59 1.31
N TYR A 394 -18.98 9.63 0.20
CA TYR A 394 -19.94 10.70 -0.06
C TYR A 394 -21.39 10.29 0.24
N LYS A 395 -22.14 11.22 0.80
CA LYS A 395 -23.59 11.09 0.94
C LYS A 395 -24.24 11.37 -0.43
N GLY A 396 -25.07 10.45 -0.87
CA GLY A 396 -25.79 10.30 -2.12
C GLY A 396 -25.94 11.47 -3.11
N GLY A 397 -26.19 12.72 -2.70
CA GLY A 397 -26.43 13.82 -3.63
C GLY A 397 -25.21 14.30 -4.43
N ASP A 398 -24.03 14.30 -3.82
CA ASP A 398 -22.81 14.77 -4.49
C ASP A 398 -22.34 13.82 -5.59
N LEU A 399 -22.72 12.55 -5.51
CA LEU A 399 -22.38 11.54 -6.51
C LEU A 399 -23.21 11.65 -7.78
N GLU A 400 -24.51 11.84 -7.65
CA GLU A 400 -25.41 12.01 -8.80
C GLU A 400 -25.01 13.22 -9.65
N ASP A 401 -24.64 14.32 -9.00
CA ASP A 401 -24.13 15.52 -9.68
C ASP A 401 -22.83 15.26 -10.42
N MET A 402 -21.93 14.46 -9.84
CA MET A 402 -20.65 14.11 -10.46
C MET A 402 -20.81 13.17 -11.64
N ILE A 403 -21.67 12.14 -11.50
CA ILE A 403 -22.00 11.23 -12.60
C ILE A 403 -22.62 12.01 -13.74
N SER A 404 -23.60 12.85 -13.45
CA SER A 404 -24.26 13.68 -14.46
C SER A 404 -23.30 14.63 -15.17
N LYS A 405 -22.34 15.21 -14.44
CA LYS A 405 -21.29 16.04 -15.03
C LYS A 405 -20.39 15.24 -15.96
N PHE A 406 -19.92 14.06 -15.53
CA PHE A 406 -19.07 13.19 -16.31
C PHE A 406 -19.77 12.64 -17.55
N GLU A 407 -21.02 12.15 -17.41
CA GLU A 407 -21.86 11.71 -18.52
C GLU A 407 -22.03 12.81 -19.56
N ARG A 408 -22.33 14.03 -19.12
CA ARG A 408 -22.42 15.19 -20.02
C ARG A 408 -21.12 15.46 -20.76
N LYS A 409 -19.96 15.36 -20.10
CA LYS A 409 -18.63 15.55 -20.73
C LYS A 409 -18.32 14.48 -21.78
N ILE A 410 -18.75 13.24 -21.56
CA ILE A 410 -18.66 12.16 -22.56
C ILE A 410 -19.59 12.45 -23.74
N GLU A 411 -20.85 12.84 -23.49
CA GLU A 411 -21.82 13.13 -24.54
C GLU A 411 -21.42 14.35 -25.40
N GLU A 412 -20.89 15.37 -24.76
CA GLU A 412 -20.36 16.56 -25.41
C GLU A 412 -19.03 16.33 -26.18
N LYS A 413 -18.39 15.17 -25.96
CA LYS A 413 -17.04 14.85 -26.46
C LYS A 413 -16.04 15.98 -26.14
N ASP A 414 -16.05 16.45 -24.90
CA ASP A 414 -15.23 17.57 -24.45
C ASP A 414 -13.75 17.16 -24.39
N LEU A 415 -13.04 17.34 -25.50
CA LEU A 415 -11.63 16.97 -25.65
C LEU A 415 -10.71 17.74 -24.68
N ASP A 416 -11.09 18.96 -24.32
CA ASP A 416 -10.31 19.76 -23.35
C ASP A 416 -10.48 19.22 -21.93
N TYR A 417 -11.63 18.64 -21.63
CA TYR A 417 -11.86 17.93 -20.36
C TYR A 417 -11.05 16.62 -20.28
N PHE A 418 -11.01 15.83 -21.34
CA PHE A 418 -10.32 14.53 -21.36
C PHE A 418 -8.83 14.59 -21.61
N CYS A 419 -8.33 15.63 -22.26
CA CYS A 419 -6.97 16.11 -22.41
C CYS A 419 -5.95 15.24 -23.12
N SER A 420 -5.87 13.94 -22.91
CA SER A 420 -4.93 13.06 -23.59
C SER A 420 -5.56 11.73 -23.95
N GLN A 421 -5.13 11.16 -25.07
CA GLN A 421 -5.55 9.85 -25.53
C GLN A 421 -5.23 8.76 -24.50
N GLU A 422 -4.04 8.82 -23.90
CA GLU A 422 -3.59 7.85 -22.90
C GLU A 422 -4.48 7.87 -21.67
N THR A 423 -4.88 9.05 -21.21
CA THR A 423 -5.84 9.21 -20.10
C THR A 423 -7.16 8.53 -20.42
N VAL A 424 -7.73 8.76 -21.62
CA VAL A 424 -9.02 8.18 -22.00
C VAL A 424 -8.92 6.66 -22.15
N ILE A 425 -7.81 6.14 -22.68
CA ILE A 425 -7.58 4.68 -22.76
C ILE A 425 -7.47 4.07 -21.36
N SER A 426 -6.72 4.70 -20.48
CA SER A 426 -6.62 4.26 -19.07
C SER A 426 -7.98 4.28 -18.37
N LEU A 427 -8.79 5.31 -18.63
CA LEU A 427 -10.16 5.40 -18.17
C LEU A 427 -11.04 4.28 -18.75
N TYR A 428 -10.97 4.07 -20.05
CA TYR A 428 -11.68 3.01 -20.73
C TYR A 428 -11.35 1.63 -20.15
N ASP A 429 -10.07 1.34 -19.96
CA ASP A 429 -9.61 0.06 -19.40
C ASP A 429 -10.06 -0.11 -17.93
N SER A 430 -9.98 0.94 -17.15
CA SER A 430 -10.47 0.95 -15.77
C SER A 430 -11.99 0.78 -15.71
N PHE A 431 -12.72 1.50 -16.55
CA PHE A 431 -14.17 1.40 -16.62
C PHE A 431 -14.70 0.13 -17.27
N GLN A 432 -13.90 -0.57 -18.06
CA GLN A 432 -14.30 -1.92 -18.53
C GLN A 432 -14.45 -2.90 -17.36
N ARG A 433 -13.73 -2.66 -16.28
CA ARG A 433 -13.88 -3.42 -15.02
C ARG A 433 -15.11 -2.95 -14.23
N HIS A 434 -15.50 -1.71 -14.43
CA HIS A 434 -16.68 -1.09 -13.85
C HIS A 434 -17.71 -0.80 -14.95
N SER A 435 -18.89 -0.77 -14.59
CA SER A 435 -20.07 -0.66 -15.40
C SER A 435 -20.17 0.56 -16.35
N LEU A 436 -19.65 1.72 -15.94
CA LEU A 436 -19.68 2.93 -16.78
C LEU A 436 -18.90 2.76 -18.09
N GLY A 437 -17.80 2.02 -18.08
CA GLY A 437 -17.01 1.78 -19.28
C GLY A 437 -17.78 1.02 -20.35
N LYS A 438 -18.60 0.05 -19.95
CA LYS A 438 -19.43 -0.71 -20.89
C LYS A 438 -20.52 0.17 -21.52
N ARG A 439 -21.12 1.07 -20.70
CA ARG A 439 -22.14 1.99 -21.18
C ARG A 439 -21.60 3.00 -22.17
N TYR A 440 -20.41 3.54 -21.92
CA TYR A 440 -19.81 4.61 -22.72
C TYR A 440 -18.58 4.18 -23.52
N ALA A 441 -18.29 2.88 -23.60
CA ALA A 441 -17.11 2.34 -24.26
C ALA A 441 -16.87 2.91 -25.66
N LYS A 442 -17.94 2.99 -26.47
CA LYS A 442 -17.84 3.54 -27.83
C LYS A 442 -17.48 5.01 -27.84
N GLN A 443 -18.12 5.80 -26.98
CA GLN A 443 -17.87 7.24 -26.88
C GLN A 443 -16.46 7.54 -26.35
N LEU A 444 -16.00 6.77 -25.36
CA LEU A 444 -14.63 6.91 -24.83
C LEU A 444 -13.58 6.59 -25.91
N LEU A 445 -13.78 5.55 -26.70
CA LEU A 445 -12.88 5.24 -27.82
C LEU A 445 -12.89 6.33 -28.88
N GLU A 446 -14.06 6.87 -29.25
CA GLU A 446 -14.16 7.98 -30.20
C GLU A 446 -13.45 9.24 -29.68
N ILE A 447 -13.50 9.51 -28.36
CA ILE A 447 -12.78 10.60 -27.70
C ILE A 447 -11.26 10.31 -27.73
N ALA A 448 -10.85 9.08 -27.44
CA ALA A 448 -9.44 8.67 -27.49
C ALA A 448 -8.84 8.84 -28.88
N ASP A 449 -9.56 8.41 -29.92
CA ASP A 449 -9.14 8.57 -31.31
C ASP A 449 -9.02 10.07 -31.69
N SER A 450 -9.99 10.88 -31.30
CA SER A 450 -9.97 12.32 -31.58
C SER A 450 -8.82 13.05 -30.86
N LEU A 451 -8.44 12.61 -29.66
CA LEU A 451 -7.30 13.13 -28.92
C LEU A 451 -5.97 12.65 -29.54
N GLY A 452 -5.89 11.41 -30.00
CA GLY A 452 -4.71 10.88 -30.71
C GLY A 452 -4.41 11.65 -31.98
N ASP A 453 -5.42 12.00 -32.77
CA ASP A 453 -5.29 12.85 -33.94
C ASP A 453 -4.76 14.25 -33.56
N ARG A 454 -5.31 14.86 -32.50
CA ARG A 454 -4.88 16.17 -32.00
C ARG A 454 -3.44 16.15 -31.49
N GLU A 455 -3.02 15.12 -30.76
CA GLU A 455 -1.65 14.95 -30.29
C GLU A 455 -0.65 14.68 -31.42
N SER A 456 -1.06 13.98 -32.46
CA SER A 456 -0.26 13.73 -33.66
C SER A 456 0.05 15.03 -34.41
N ILE A 457 -0.98 15.89 -34.55
CA ILE A 457 -0.82 17.21 -35.19
C ILE A 457 0.09 18.11 -34.36
N ALA A 458 0.01 18.06 -33.03
CA ALA A 458 0.86 18.85 -32.12
C ALA A 458 2.33 18.42 -32.12
N LYS A 459 2.63 17.18 -32.53
CA LYS A 459 4.01 16.62 -32.62
C LYS A 459 4.68 16.87 -33.98
N GLU A 460 3.97 17.38 -35.00
CA GLU A 460 4.61 17.79 -36.21
C GLU A 460 5.53 18.99 -35.95
N PRO A 461 6.82 18.93 -36.32
CA PRO A 461 7.73 20.04 -36.11
C PRO A 461 7.25 21.23 -36.95
N ILE A 462 7.08 22.38 -36.30
CA ILE A 462 6.82 23.65 -36.96
C ILE A 462 7.98 23.87 -37.96
N GLN A 463 7.75 23.62 -39.22
CA GLN A 463 8.67 23.99 -40.27
C GLN A 463 8.69 25.52 -40.37
N PHE A 464 9.71 26.14 -39.75
CA PHE A 464 10.00 27.53 -40.04
C PHE A 464 10.34 27.65 -41.51
N LYS A 465 9.41 28.14 -42.30
CA LYS A 465 9.74 28.64 -43.66
C LYS A 465 10.69 29.81 -43.45
N HIS A 466 11.95 29.60 -43.74
CA HIS A 466 12.87 30.69 -44.06
C HIS A 466 12.38 31.29 -45.36
N GLU A 467 11.67 32.42 -45.30
CA GLU A 467 11.53 33.30 -46.46
C GLU A 467 12.89 33.98 -46.70
N ASN A 468 13.44 33.74 -47.92
CA ASN A 468 14.61 34.41 -48.41
C ASN A 468 14.33 35.89 -48.72
#